data_5a8cf55c18bebf0c95d93313dc2aa122
#
_entry.id   5a8cf55c18bebf0c95d93313dc2aa122
#
_cell.length_a   1.000
_cell.length_b   1.000
_cell.length_c   1.000
_cell.angle_alpha   90.00
_cell.angle_beta   90.00
_cell.angle_gamma   90.00
#
_symmetry.space_group_name_H-M   'P 1'
#
loop_
_entity.id
_entity.type
_entity.pdbx_description
1 polymer ?
#
loop_
_entity_poly.entity_id
_entity_poly.type
_entity_poly.pdbx_seq_one_letter_code
_entity_poly.pdbx_strand_id
1 'polypeptide(L)'
;MTLYMVFDALERGKLKLNQRLKVSRRAQGMAPSKLGLRRGQTITVKDAILALITKSANDVAVVVAEALGKTEINFAKMMTAKAKSLGMRKTRFRNASGLPNRRQISTARDMATLARRLIKDYPQFYHFFGTQRFSYKRRTYRNHNKLLRAYPGVDGIKTGYIRASGFNLVASTKRYGRRLIGVVFGGKSAKS
;
A
#
# COMPACT_ATOMS: atom_id res chain seq x y z
N MET A 1 4.28 1.17 2.88
CA MET A 1 4.29 1.58 4.31
C MET A 1 2.90 1.56 4.93
N THR A 2 1.87 2.16 4.30
CA THR A 2 0.49 2.14 4.85
C THR A 2 0.02 0.73 5.21
N LEU A 3 0.18 -0.25 4.31
CA LEU A 3 -0.14 -1.65 4.61
C LEU A 3 0.73 -2.25 5.73
N TYR A 4 2.00 -1.87 5.82
CA TYR A 4 2.85 -2.30 6.93
C TYR A 4 2.28 -1.85 8.29
N MET A 5 1.80 -0.61 8.37
CA MET A 5 1.17 -0.08 9.59
C MET A 5 -0.17 -0.76 9.89
N VAL A 6 -0.93 -1.15 8.86
CA VAL A 6 -2.18 -1.94 9.03
C VAL A 6 -1.87 -3.31 9.59
N PHE A 7 -0.86 -3.99 9.04
CA PHE A 7 -0.47 -5.33 9.51
C PHE A 7 0.10 -5.29 10.93
N ASP A 8 0.92 -4.26 11.26
CA ASP A 8 1.37 -4.03 12.65
C ASP A 8 0.18 -3.84 13.61
N ALA A 9 -0.84 -3.12 13.19
CA ALA A 9 -2.04 -2.89 14.00
C ALA A 9 -2.91 -4.16 14.15
N LEU A 10 -3.02 -4.98 13.11
CA LEU A 10 -3.70 -6.29 13.16
C LEU A 10 -2.96 -7.26 14.10
N GLU A 11 -1.65 -7.36 13.98
CA GLU A 11 -0.81 -8.23 14.81
C GLU A 11 -0.91 -7.86 16.29
N ARG A 12 -0.97 -6.57 16.60
CA ARG A 12 -1.14 -6.05 17.97
C ARG A 12 -2.57 -6.04 18.46
N GLY A 13 -3.53 -6.58 17.73
CA GLY A 13 -4.95 -6.58 18.09
C GLY A 13 -5.64 -5.21 18.11
N LYS A 14 -4.95 -4.14 17.61
CA LYS A 14 -5.52 -2.79 17.51
C LYS A 14 -6.55 -2.64 16.40
N LEU A 15 -6.50 -3.53 15.41
CA LEU A 15 -7.49 -3.69 14.36
C LEU A 15 -7.89 -5.15 14.25
N LYS A 16 -9.11 -5.38 13.70
CA LYS A 16 -9.58 -6.70 13.29
C LYS A 16 -9.98 -6.66 11.82
N LEU A 17 -9.80 -7.75 11.06
CA LEU A 17 -10.10 -7.78 9.61
C LEU A 17 -11.56 -7.43 9.29
N ASN A 18 -12.51 -7.82 10.15
CA ASN A 18 -13.94 -7.50 10.01
C ASN A 18 -14.34 -6.14 10.57
N GLN A 19 -13.44 -5.45 11.28
CA GLN A 19 -13.69 -4.12 11.82
C GLN A 19 -14.03 -3.13 10.71
N ARG A 20 -15.06 -2.28 10.96
CA ARG A 20 -15.48 -1.24 10.02
C ARG A 20 -14.83 0.10 10.34
N LEU A 21 -14.22 0.71 9.33
CA LEU A 21 -13.59 2.03 9.41
C LEU A 21 -14.52 3.06 8.78
N LYS A 22 -14.72 4.20 9.46
CA LYS A 22 -15.59 5.30 8.99
C LYS A 22 -14.90 6.11 7.89
N VAL A 23 -15.68 6.53 6.90
CA VAL A 23 -15.23 7.39 5.80
C VAL A 23 -15.49 8.85 6.15
N SER A 24 -14.43 9.65 6.23
CA SER A 24 -14.49 11.08 6.49
C SER A 24 -14.80 11.90 5.22
N ARG A 25 -15.09 13.21 5.40
CA ARG A 25 -15.18 14.17 4.28
C ARG A 25 -13.85 14.27 3.52
N ARG A 26 -12.69 14.21 4.23
CA ARG A 26 -11.37 14.22 3.63
C ARG A 26 -11.16 12.99 2.74
N ALA A 27 -11.45 11.81 3.24
CA ALA A 27 -11.32 10.56 2.47
C ALA A 27 -12.18 10.59 1.18
N GLN A 28 -13.43 11.02 1.27
CA GLN A 28 -14.32 11.18 0.10
C GLN A 28 -13.72 12.13 -0.96
N GLY A 29 -13.10 13.24 -0.54
CA GLY A 29 -12.54 14.26 -1.42
C GLY A 29 -11.22 13.89 -2.10
N MET A 30 -10.69 12.68 -1.87
CA MET A 30 -9.40 12.29 -2.44
C MET A 30 -9.42 12.17 -3.96
N ALA A 31 -8.29 12.58 -4.57
CA ALA A 31 -8.07 12.43 -6.00
C ALA A 31 -8.03 10.96 -6.42
N PRO A 32 -8.38 10.62 -7.67
CA PRO A 32 -8.18 9.27 -8.20
C PRO A 32 -6.68 8.84 -8.17
N SER A 33 -6.38 7.52 -8.01
CA SER A 33 -7.28 6.36 -8.01
C SER A 33 -8.03 6.21 -6.69
N LYS A 34 -9.31 5.87 -6.73
CA LYS A 34 -10.14 5.69 -5.52
C LYS A 34 -11.27 4.69 -5.73
N LEU A 35 -11.85 4.17 -4.64
CA LEU A 35 -13.09 3.37 -4.68
C LEU A 35 -14.33 4.24 -4.89
N GLY A 36 -14.29 5.52 -4.56
CA GLY A 36 -15.43 6.42 -4.57
C GLY A 36 -16.29 6.31 -3.31
N LEU A 37 -15.64 6.15 -2.17
CA LEU A 37 -16.32 6.09 -0.87
C LEU A 37 -16.97 7.44 -0.54
N ARG A 38 -18.17 7.40 0.07
CA ARG A 38 -18.90 8.60 0.50
C ARG A 38 -18.77 8.79 2.03
N ARG A 39 -18.72 10.03 2.48
CA ARG A 39 -18.76 10.40 3.90
C ARG A 39 -19.88 9.65 4.63
N GLY A 40 -19.59 9.17 5.83
CA GLY A 40 -20.52 8.41 6.65
C GLY A 40 -20.60 6.91 6.33
N GLN A 41 -20.16 6.48 5.14
CA GLN A 41 -20.02 5.05 4.83
C GLN A 41 -18.91 4.42 5.67
N THR A 42 -18.91 3.08 5.69
CA THR A 42 -17.84 2.30 6.31
C THR A 42 -17.25 1.31 5.30
N ILE A 43 -16.01 0.92 5.54
CA ILE A 43 -15.30 -0.15 4.83
C ILE A 43 -14.66 -1.09 5.85
N THR A 44 -14.66 -2.40 5.60
CA THR A 44 -13.94 -3.34 6.48
C THR A 44 -12.43 -3.19 6.32
N VAL A 45 -11.65 -3.51 7.34
CA VAL A 45 -10.18 -3.52 7.25
C VAL A 45 -9.71 -4.47 6.16
N LYS A 46 -10.34 -5.65 6.00
CA LYS A 46 -10.05 -6.60 4.91
C LYS A 46 -10.27 -5.96 3.53
N ASP A 47 -11.41 -5.33 3.31
CA ASP A 47 -11.69 -4.66 2.03
C ASP A 47 -10.74 -3.47 1.80
N ALA A 48 -10.37 -2.75 2.86
CA ALA A 48 -9.39 -1.67 2.78
C ALA A 48 -8.01 -2.18 2.33
N ILE A 49 -7.53 -3.30 2.88
CA ILE A 49 -6.28 -3.95 2.44
C ILE A 49 -6.36 -4.31 0.96
N LEU A 50 -7.43 -5.00 0.54
CA LEU A 50 -7.62 -5.42 -0.84
C LEU A 50 -7.71 -4.24 -1.81
N ALA A 51 -8.42 -3.18 -1.44
CA ALA A 51 -8.52 -1.95 -2.24
C ALA A 51 -7.18 -1.21 -2.36
N LEU A 52 -6.39 -1.16 -1.30
CA LEU A 52 -5.04 -0.57 -1.32
C LEU A 52 -4.11 -1.34 -2.25
N ILE A 53 -4.19 -2.66 -2.25
CA ILE A 53 -3.33 -3.53 -3.05
C ILE A 53 -3.74 -3.49 -4.52
N THR A 54 -5.01 -3.71 -4.84
CA THR A 54 -5.48 -3.89 -6.22
C THR A 54 -5.74 -2.56 -6.92
N LYS A 55 -6.50 -1.66 -6.29
CA LYS A 55 -6.94 -0.39 -6.87
C LYS A 55 -6.00 0.78 -6.54
N SER A 56 -5.12 0.60 -5.54
CA SER A 56 -4.29 1.72 -5.01
C SER A 56 -5.17 2.91 -4.57
N ALA A 57 -6.24 2.62 -3.84
CA ALA A 57 -7.32 3.54 -3.55
C ALA A 57 -6.90 4.63 -2.55
N ASN A 58 -6.79 5.89 -3.02
CA ASN A 58 -6.34 7.03 -2.21
C ASN A 58 -7.31 7.38 -1.09
N ASP A 59 -8.63 7.28 -1.35
CA ASP A 59 -9.67 7.48 -0.33
C ASP A 59 -9.55 6.47 0.81
N VAL A 60 -9.29 5.20 0.48
CA VAL A 60 -9.07 4.14 1.47
C VAL A 60 -7.77 4.35 2.26
N ALA A 61 -6.72 4.87 1.62
CA ALA A 61 -5.47 5.19 2.32
C ALA A 61 -5.71 6.24 3.42
N VAL A 62 -6.54 7.26 3.14
CA VAL A 62 -6.93 8.27 4.14
C VAL A 62 -7.81 7.68 5.23
N VAL A 63 -8.79 6.82 4.89
CA VAL A 63 -9.62 6.13 5.89
C VAL A 63 -8.74 5.35 6.89
N VAL A 64 -7.77 4.59 6.39
CA VAL A 64 -6.82 3.85 7.23
C VAL A 64 -5.95 4.79 8.06
N ALA A 65 -5.46 5.87 7.44
CA ALA A 65 -4.63 6.85 8.12
C ALA A 65 -5.34 7.52 9.30
N GLU A 66 -6.62 7.88 9.11
CA GLU A 66 -7.44 8.48 10.16
C GLU A 66 -7.78 7.47 11.27
N ALA A 67 -8.03 6.22 10.92
CA ALA A 67 -8.30 5.17 11.91
C ALA A 67 -7.09 4.89 12.82
N LEU A 68 -5.88 4.91 12.28
CA LEU A 68 -4.65 4.60 13.03
C LEU A 68 -3.96 5.82 13.62
N GLY A 69 -4.06 6.97 12.96
CA GLY A 69 -3.32 8.19 13.31
C GLY A 69 -4.21 9.37 13.71
N LYS A 70 -5.53 9.19 13.79
CA LYS A 70 -6.54 10.25 13.98
C LYS A 70 -6.57 11.26 12.81
N THR A 71 -5.41 11.63 12.27
CA THR A 71 -5.26 12.47 11.08
C THR A 71 -4.24 11.86 10.11
N GLU A 72 -4.38 12.13 8.81
CA GLU A 72 -3.41 11.69 7.81
C GLU A 72 -2.01 12.28 8.07
N ILE A 73 -1.93 13.51 8.57
CA ILE A 73 -0.66 14.18 8.90
C ILE A 73 0.06 13.43 10.02
N ASN A 74 -0.66 13.10 11.10
CA ASN A 74 -0.07 12.32 12.20
C ASN A 74 0.31 10.92 11.75
N PHE A 75 -0.53 10.26 10.95
CA PHE A 75 -0.21 8.95 10.38
C PHE A 75 1.06 8.99 9.52
N ALA A 76 1.26 10.03 8.69
CA ALA A 76 2.48 10.21 7.90
C ALA A 76 3.73 10.40 8.78
N LYS A 77 3.61 11.06 9.93
CA LYS A 77 4.69 11.12 10.94
C LYS A 77 4.98 9.73 11.52
N MET A 78 3.94 8.96 11.88
CA MET A 78 4.08 7.58 12.35
C MET A 78 4.74 6.68 11.29
N MET A 79 4.32 6.77 10.01
CA MET A 79 4.95 6.06 8.90
C MET A 79 6.45 6.40 8.78
N THR A 80 6.81 7.67 8.95
CA THR A 80 8.22 8.11 8.88
C THR A 80 9.04 7.59 10.06
N ALA A 81 8.49 7.63 11.26
CA ALA A 81 9.14 7.05 12.46
C ALA A 81 9.33 5.54 12.29
N LYS A 82 8.31 4.82 11.84
CA LYS A 82 8.39 3.39 11.54
C LYS A 82 9.44 3.11 10.45
N ALA A 83 9.48 3.89 9.38
CA ALA A 83 10.49 3.73 8.32
C ALA A 83 11.91 3.82 8.89
N LYS A 84 12.19 4.81 9.74
CA LYS A 84 13.48 4.96 10.42
C LYS A 84 13.82 3.74 11.27
N SER A 85 12.87 3.23 12.06
CA SER A 85 13.07 2.03 12.90
C SER A 85 13.33 0.76 12.10
N LEU A 86 12.87 0.71 10.82
CA LEU A 86 13.14 -0.38 9.90
C LEU A 86 14.47 -0.24 9.14
N GLY A 87 15.21 0.86 9.37
CA GLY A 87 16.47 1.15 8.67
C GLY A 87 16.31 1.91 7.36
N MET A 88 15.13 2.42 7.05
CA MET A 88 14.84 3.22 5.83
C MET A 88 15.28 4.68 6.07
N ARG A 89 16.59 4.92 6.11
CA ARG A 89 17.17 6.20 6.56
C ARG A 89 16.92 7.38 5.60
N LYS A 90 16.68 7.10 4.31
CA LYS A 90 16.46 8.10 3.26
C LYS A 90 14.98 8.23 2.85
N THR A 91 14.06 7.79 3.74
CA THR A 91 12.61 7.82 3.47
C THR A 91 11.89 8.76 4.43
N ARG A 92 11.01 9.59 3.85
CA ARG A 92 10.10 10.47 4.58
C ARG A 92 8.73 10.42 3.92
N PHE A 93 7.71 10.12 4.71
CA PHE A 93 6.31 10.13 4.28
C PHE A 93 5.63 11.45 4.66
N ARG A 94 4.71 11.93 3.81
CA ARG A 94 3.91 13.14 4.01
C ARG A 94 2.41 12.89 3.86
N ASN A 95 2.04 11.77 3.26
CA ASN A 95 0.66 11.30 3.16
C ASN A 95 0.63 9.77 3.14
N ALA A 96 -0.59 9.22 3.26
CA ALA A 96 -0.82 7.78 3.30
C ALA A 96 -0.94 7.13 1.92
N SER A 97 -1.23 7.91 0.88
CA SER A 97 -1.61 7.42 -0.45
C SER A 97 -0.44 7.34 -1.43
N GLY A 98 0.62 8.11 -1.22
CA GLY A 98 1.71 8.28 -2.18
C GLY A 98 1.44 9.36 -3.23
N LEU A 99 0.38 10.16 -3.07
CA LEU A 99 0.14 11.32 -3.92
C LEU A 99 1.31 12.32 -3.85
N PRO A 100 1.51 13.13 -4.90
CA PRO A 100 2.65 14.02 -5.00
C PRO A 100 2.80 14.96 -3.79
N ASN A 101 4.00 15.00 -3.25
CA ASN A 101 4.43 15.98 -2.26
C ASN A 101 5.96 16.12 -2.36
N ARG A 102 6.45 17.34 -2.59
CA ARG A 102 7.89 17.63 -2.79
C ARG A 102 8.77 17.17 -1.62
N ARG A 103 8.20 17.06 -0.41
CA ARG A 103 8.92 16.63 0.79
C ARG A 103 8.75 15.14 1.09
N GLN A 104 8.04 14.37 0.24
CA GLN A 104 7.89 12.92 0.34
C GLN A 104 8.93 12.27 -0.55
N ILE A 105 9.89 11.61 0.06
CA ILE A 105 11.05 11.02 -0.61
C ILE A 105 11.27 9.59 -0.15
N SER A 106 11.85 8.78 -1.02
CA SER A 106 12.33 7.43 -0.73
C SER A 106 13.45 7.03 -1.69
N THR A 107 14.01 5.85 -1.50
CA THR A 107 15.00 5.25 -2.39
C THR A 107 14.61 3.82 -2.73
N ALA A 108 15.13 3.27 -3.84
CA ALA A 108 14.91 1.87 -4.19
C ALA A 108 15.41 0.92 -3.08
N ARG A 109 16.53 1.22 -2.44
CA ARG A 109 17.08 0.45 -1.31
C ARG A 109 16.14 0.44 -0.11
N ASP A 110 15.60 1.59 0.27
CA ASP A 110 14.65 1.70 1.38
C ASP A 110 13.35 0.95 1.09
N MET A 111 12.86 1.01 -0.17
CA MET A 111 11.67 0.27 -0.56
C MET A 111 11.92 -1.25 -0.62
N ALA A 112 13.12 -1.70 -0.99
CA ALA A 112 13.52 -3.11 -0.88
C ALA A 112 13.58 -3.55 0.60
N THR A 113 14.08 -2.69 1.48
CA THR A 113 14.06 -2.92 2.93
C THR A 113 12.62 -3.08 3.44
N LEU A 114 11.70 -2.18 3.05
CA LEU A 114 10.29 -2.29 3.42
C LEU A 114 9.66 -3.59 2.92
N ALA A 115 9.94 -3.97 1.66
CA ALA A 115 9.42 -5.20 1.06
C ALA A 115 9.89 -6.44 1.84
N ARG A 116 11.20 -6.51 2.16
CA ARG A 116 11.78 -7.59 2.94
C ARG A 116 11.16 -7.67 4.35
N ARG A 117 10.94 -6.52 4.99
CA ARG A 117 10.30 -6.45 6.31
C ARG A 117 8.84 -6.87 6.27
N LEU A 118 8.07 -6.48 5.25
CA LEU A 118 6.69 -6.95 5.07
C LEU A 118 6.60 -8.47 5.02
N ILE A 119 7.50 -9.10 4.26
CA ILE A 119 7.53 -10.57 4.12
C ILE A 119 7.95 -11.25 5.43
N LYS A 120 8.96 -10.69 6.11
CA LYS A 120 9.53 -11.27 7.34
C LYS A 120 8.60 -11.08 8.53
N ASP A 121 8.08 -9.87 8.71
CA ASP A 121 7.38 -9.48 9.95
C ASP A 121 5.90 -9.90 9.93
N TYR A 122 5.29 -10.01 8.72
CA TYR A 122 3.86 -10.31 8.58
C TYR A 122 3.60 -11.39 7.51
N PRO A 123 4.21 -12.58 7.62
CA PRO A 123 4.06 -13.65 6.63
C PRO A 123 2.60 -14.10 6.50
N GLN A 124 1.82 -14.07 7.59
CA GLN A 124 0.41 -14.43 7.61
C GLN A 124 -0.49 -13.49 6.80
N PHE A 125 -0.09 -12.23 6.61
CA PHE A 125 -0.83 -11.24 5.81
C PHE A 125 -0.23 -11.03 4.41
N TYR A 126 0.96 -11.57 4.15
CA TYR A 126 1.68 -11.32 2.90
C TYR A 126 0.92 -11.83 1.66
N HIS A 127 0.14 -12.91 1.82
CA HIS A 127 -0.67 -13.49 0.74
C HIS A 127 -1.63 -12.48 0.09
N PHE A 128 -2.06 -11.45 0.80
CA PHE A 128 -2.92 -10.40 0.22
C PHE A 128 -2.29 -9.71 -0.99
N PHE A 129 -0.95 -9.56 -1.05
CA PHE A 129 -0.27 -8.90 -2.16
C PHE A 129 -0.39 -9.67 -3.48
N GLY A 130 -0.63 -10.98 -3.43
CA GLY A 130 -0.89 -11.81 -4.61
C GLY A 130 -2.30 -11.69 -5.19
N THR A 131 -3.18 -10.90 -4.57
CA THR A 131 -4.57 -10.74 -5.03
C THR A 131 -4.63 -10.10 -6.42
N GLN A 132 -5.13 -10.83 -7.42
CA GLN A 132 -5.23 -10.38 -8.80
C GLN A 132 -6.48 -9.55 -9.07
N ARG A 133 -7.61 -9.87 -8.39
CA ARG A 133 -8.91 -9.21 -8.55
C ARG A 133 -9.54 -9.00 -7.18
N PHE A 134 -10.26 -7.89 -7.04
CA PHE A 134 -11.02 -7.56 -5.83
C PHE A 134 -12.38 -7.00 -6.24
N SER A 135 -13.45 -7.59 -5.72
CA SER A 135 -14.81 -7.11 -5.93
C SER A 135 -15.27 -6.33 -4.71
N TYR A 136 -15.70 -5.10 -4.92
CA TYR A 136 -16.26 -4.24 -3.89
C TYR A 136 -17.60 -3.69 -4.36
N LYS A 137 -18.67 -3.97 -3.60
CA LYS A 137 -20.05 -3.72 -4.04
C LYS A 137 -20.27 -4.39 -5.41
N ARG A 138 -20.74 -3.64 -6.42
CA ARG A 138 -21.03 -4.16 -7.78
C ARG A 138 -19.86 -3.99 -8.76
N ARG A 139 -18.65 -3.67 -8.30
CA ARG A 139 -17.49 -3.39 -9.16
C ARG A 139 -16.33 -4.30 -8.84
N THR A 140 -15.69 -4.83 -9.89
CA THR A 140 -14.47 -5.63 -9.79
C THR A 140 -13.27 -4.82 -10.27
N TYR A 141 -12.23 -4.78 -9.45
CA TYR A 141 -10.97 -4.09 -9.72
C TYR A 141 -9.87 -5.11 -9.98
N ARG A 142 -9.10 -4.92 -11.03
CA ARG A 142 -7.89 -5.71 -11.32
C ARG A 142 -6.69 -5.09 -10.64
N ASN A 143 -5.76 -5.93 -10.17
CA ASN A 143 -4.50 -5.44 -9.63
C ASN A 143 -3.69 -4.76 -10.74
N HIS A 144 -3.12 -3.61 -10.42
CA HIS A 144 -2.26 -2.85 -11.33
C HIS A 144 -0.92 -3.54 -11.58
N ASN A 145 -0.48 -4.45 -10.69
CA ASN A 145 0.72 -5.26 -10.89
C ASN A 145 0.44 -6.38 -11.90
N LYS A 146 0.77 -6.12 -13.17
CA LYS A 146 0.58 -7.08 -14.26
C LYS A 146 1.46 -8.32 -14.14
N LEU A 147 2.61 -8.22 -13.43
CA LEU A 147 3.54 -9.34 -13.25
C LEU A 147 2.91 -10.51 -12.49
N LEU A 148 1.92 -10.26 -11.62
CA LEU A 148 1.17 -11.33 -10.93
C LEU A 148 0.53 -12.36 -11.89
N ARG A 149 0.33 -11.99 -13.15
CA ARG A 149 -0.24 -12.87 -14.18
C ARG A 149 0.75 -13.22 -15.28
N ALA A 150 1.73 -12.33 -15.51
CA ALA A 150 2.65 -12.43 -16.64
C ALA A 150 3.93 -13.17 -16.31
N TYR A 151 4.30 -13.26 -15.02
CA TYR A 151 5.57 -13.85 -14.63
C TYR A 151 5.39 -14.92 -13.52
N PRO A 152 5.74 -16.19 -13.80
CA PRO A 152 5.59 -17.26 -12.84
C PRO A 152 6.38 -17.01 -11.54
N GLY A 153 5.73 -17.28 -10.39
CA GLY A 153 6.34 -17.11 -9.07
C GLY A 153 6.25 -15.70 -8.48
N VAL A 154 5.75 -14.70 -9.22
CA VAL A 154 5.51 -13.36 -8.66
C VAL A 154 4.31 -13.41 -7.70
N ASP A 155 4.54 -12.96 -6.46
CA ASP A 155 3.55 -12.96 -5.37
C ASP A 155 3.29 -11.57 -4.75
N GLY A 156 3.84 -10.53 -5.36
CA GLY A 156 3.64 -9.12 -4.91
C GLY A 156 4.53 -8.16 -5.68
N ILE A 157 4.66 -6.88 -5.26
CA ILE A 157 4.08 -6.28 -4.05
C ILE A 157 3.21 -5.09 -4.45
N LYS A 158 3.81 -4.04 -5.10
CA LYS A 158 3.07 -2.81 -5.37
C LYS A 158 3.64 -2.01 -6.53
N THR A 159 2.75 -1.48 -7.35
CA THR A 159 3.03 -0.47 -8.37
C THR A 159 2.75 0.93 -7.84
N GLY A 160 3.36 1.94 -8.42
CA GLY A 160 3.08 3.36 -8.17
C GLY A 160 3.34 4.19 -9.41
N TYR A 161 2.62 5.27 -9.58
CA TYR A 161 2.83 6.25 -10.62
C TYR A 161 2.52 7.65 -10.09
N ILE A 162 3.46 8.56 -10.27
CA ILE A 162 3.22 9.99 -10.23
C ILE A 162 4.01 10.64 -11.38
N ARG A 163 3.51 11.75 -11.91
CA ARG A 163 4.16 12.45 -13.04
C ARG A 163 5.65 12.77 -12.78
N ALA A 164 5.98 13.12 -11.54
CA ALA A 164 7.34 13.52 -11.17
C ALA A 164 8.34 12.35 -11.06
N SER A 165 7.89 11.11 -10.76
CA SER A 165 8.77 9.95 -10.61
C SER A 165 8.56 8.86 -11.65
N GLY A 166 7.64 9.05 -12.60
CA GLY A 166 7.32 8.01 -13.59
C GLY A 166 6.68 6.75 -12.98
N PHE A 167 6.84 5.62 -13.66
CA PHE A 167 6.33 4.33 -13.21
C PHE A 167 7.29 3.70 -12.20
N ASN A 168 6.73 3.26 -11.08
CA ASN A 168 7.47 2.66 -9.98
C ASN A 168 6.93 1.28 -9.67
N LEU A 169 7.81 0.35 -9.32
CA LEU A 169 7.43 -1.02 -9.01
C LEU A 169 8.30 -1.55 -7.87
N VAL A 170 7.67 -2.22 -6.94
CA VAL A 170 8.30 -3.17 -6.03
C VAL A 170 7.69 -4.54 -6.35
N ALA A 171 8.49 -5.46 -6.86
CA ALA A 171 8.10 -6.82 -7.16
C ALA A 171 8.79 -7.81 -6.24
N SER A 172 8.11 -8.92 -5.96
CA SER A 172 8.69 -10.08 -5.30
C SER A 172 8.33 -11.34 -6.08
N THR A 173 9.28 -12.23 -6.24
CA THR A 173 9.10 -13.55 -6.85
C THR A 173 9.74 -14.62 -5.98
N LYS A 174 9.10 -15.80 -5.90
CA LYS A 174 9.63 -16.99 -5.23
C LYS A 174 9.69 -18.14 -6.23
N ARG A 175 10.90 -18.63 -6.51
CA ARG A 175 11.14 -19.78 -7.41
C ARG A 175 12.25 -20.65 -6.86
N TYR A 176 12.10 -21.96 -6.97
CA TYR A 176 13.10 -22.95 -6.52
C TYR A 176 13.61 -22.68 -5.09
N GLY A 177 12.70 -22.39 -4.16
CA GLY A 177 13.02 -22.08 -2.76
C GLY A 177 13.68 -20.70 -2.52
N ARG A 178 14.07 -19.98 -3.57
CA ARG A 178 14.71 -18.66 -3.47
C ARG A 178 13.71 -17.53 -3.70
N ARG A 179 13.88 -16.43 -2.97
CA ARG A 179 13.09 -15.22 -3.13
C ARG A 179 13.96 -14.07 -3.62
N LEU A 180 13.45 -13.37 -4.64
CA LEU A 180 14.05 -12.13 -5.15
C LEU A 180 13.08 -10.97 -4.92
N ILE A 181 13.61 -9.79 -4.63
CA ILE A 181 12.87 -8.54 -4.53
C ILE A 181 13.51 -7.55 -5.50
N GLY A 182 12.75 -7.10 -6.48
CA GLY A 182 13.14 -6.07 -7.44
C GLY A 182 12.46 -4.74 -7.12
N VAL A 183 13.20 -3.64 -7.21
CA VAL A 183 12.66 -2.28 -7.06
C VAL A 183 13.10 -1.43 -8.23
N VAL A 184 12.14 -0.84 -8.93
CA VAL A 184 12.36 0.07 -10.05
C VAL A 184 11.65 1.38 -9.77
N PHE A 185 12.37 2.49 -9.97
CA PHE A 185 11.83 3.84 -9.98
C PHE A 185 12.09 4.51 -11.33
N GLY A 186 11.17 5.34 -11.76
CA GLY A 186 11.37 6.16 -12.95
C GLY A 186 11.21 5.43 -14.29
N GLY A 187 10.50 4.30 -14.31
CA GLY A 187 10.19 3.61 -15.56
C GLY A 187 9.43 4.52 -16.52
N LYS A 188 9.74 4.43 -17.82
CA LYS A 188 9.08 5.22 -18.89
C LYS A 188 7.66 4.74 -19.16
N SER A 189 7.37 3.47 -18.91
CA SER A 189 6.05 2.86 -19.12
C SER A 189 5.74 1.79 -18.07
N ALA A 190 4.49 1.34 -18.04
CA ALA A 190 4.07 0.20 -17.22
C ALA A 190 4.49 -1.17 -17.79
N LYS A 191 5.20 -1.18 -18.94
CA LYS A 191 5.70 -2.38 -19.62
C LYS A 191 7.22 -2.49 -19.60
N SER A 192 7.90 -1.38 -19.31
CA SER A 192 9.39 -1.30 -19.25
C SER A 192 9.88 -1.51 -17.84
#